data_e78a350881556ea95fc1f273db34d25b
#
_entry.id   e78a350881556ea95fc1f273db34d25b
#
_cell.length_a   1.000
_cell.length_b   1.000
_cell.length_c   1.000
_cell.angle_alpha   90.00
_cell.angle_beta   90.00
_cell.angle_gamma   90.00
#
_symmetry.space_group_name_H-M   'P 1'
#
loop_
_entity.id
_entity.type
_entity.pdbx_description
1 polymer ?
#
loop_
_entity_poly.entity_id
_entity_poly.type
_entity_poly.pdbx_seq_one_letter_code
_entity_poly.pdbx_strand_id
1 'polypeptide(L)'
;MMFDSHTHILRRNAIVDIDPVDSPSAACGTLLRKGYTYSVGIHPWNLYRFTPDNLRLLRALAAEPSVIAIGECGLDPNLPEKYVAVEGGNLFAGAARLSRPEILTAQTELLKIHYGLSEMLGKPLILHIVKSFPEIIALKRLWKPAQPWIVHGFRGKPQLARELLNHGFYLSFGLGYNPLSLALTPPSCLLRETDEM
;
A
#
# COMPACT_ATOMS: atom_id res chain seq x y z
N MET A 1 -12.50 17.23 13.36
CA MET A 1 -12.65 16.34 12.16
C MET A 1 -11.55 15.29 12.28
N MET A 2 -11.89 14.01 12.20
CA MET A 2 -10.90 12.92 12.32
C MET A 2 -10.02 12.90 11.07
N PHE A 3 -8.71 12.65 11.22
CA PHE A 3 -7.78 12.53 10.11
C PHE A 3 -8.05 11.21 9.36
N ASP A 4 -8.17 11.29 8.03
CA ASP A 4 -8.41 10.16 7.14
C ASP A 4 -7.06 9.57 6.71
N SER A 5 -6.76 8.35 7.10
CA SER A 5 -5.46 7.74 6.88
C SER A 5 -5.26 7.16 5.48
N HIS A 6 -6.33 7.06 4.66
CA HIS A 6 -6.24 6.58 3.28
C HIS A 6 -7.50 6.93 2.48
N THR A 7 -7.33 7.59 1.33
CA THR A 7 -8.40 7.88 0.38
C THR A 7 -7.82 8.12 -1.02
N HIS A 8 -8.58 7.83 -2.07
CA HIS A 8 -8.24 8.17 -3.45
C HIS A 8 -8.84 9.51 -3.90
N ILE A 9 -9.69 10.13 -3.07
CA ILE A 9 -10.31 11.42 -3.36
C ILE A 9 -9.47 12.56 -2.78
N LEU A 10 -9.17 13.57 -3.62
CA LEU A 10 -8.43 14.75 -3.19
C LEU A 10 -9.21 15.54 -2.13
N ARG A 11 -8.81 15.43 -0.86
CA ARG A 11 -9.39 16.16 0.27
C ARG A 11 -8.33 16.59 1.28
N ARG A 12 -8.65 17.63 2.05
CA ARG A 12 -7.81 18.07 3.18
C ARG A 12 -8.05 17.16 4.41
N ASN A 13 -7.10 17.13 5.34
CA ASN A 13 -7.10 16.27 6.53
C ASN A 13 -7.19 14.76 6.18
N ALA A 14 -6.56 14.39 5.08
CA ALA A 14 -6.49 13.02 4.61
C ALA A 14 -5.11 12.74 4.01
N ILE A 15 -4.73 11.47 3.95
CA ILE A 15 -3.64 10.99 3.11
C ILE A 15 -4.27 10.56 1.78
N VAL A 16 -3.97 11.30 0.72
CA VAL A 16 -4.47 11.01 -0.63
C VAL A 16 -3.49 10.09 -1.32
N ASP A 17 -3.96 8.93 -1.76
CA ASP A 17 -3.12 7.95 -2.44
C ASP A 17 -2.83 8.34 -3.89
N ILE A 18 -1.58 8.10 -4.32
CA ILE A 18 -1.12 8.27 -5.70
C ILE A 18 -0.39 7.01 -6.15
N ASP A 19 -0.92 6.37 -7.19
CA ASP A 19 -0.19 5.31 -7.90
C ASP A 19 0.46 5.88 -9.17
N PRO A 20 1.81 5.82 -9.28
CA PRO A 20 2.54 6.27 -10.45
C PRO A 20 2.18 5.55 -11.75
N VAL A 21 1.60 4.35 -11.68
CA VAL A 21 1.16 3.58 -12.87
C VAL A 21 -0.11 4.17 -13.46
N ASP A 22 -1.02 4.62 -12.60
CA ASP A 22 -2.30 5.21 -13.02
C ASP A 22 -2.19 6.71 -13.33
N SER A 23 -1.00 7.30 -13.06
CA SER A 23 -0.71 8.73 -13.33
C SER A 23 0.56 8.92 -14.17
N PRO A 24 0.74 8.19 -15.30
CA PRO A 24 2.05 8.07 -15.97
C PRO A 24 2.52 9.32 -16.71
N SER A 25 1.64 10.25 -17.04
CA SER A 25 1.96 11.43 -17.88
C SER A 25 2.26 12.71 -17.10
N ALA A 26 2.17 12.67 -15.77
CA ALA A 26 2.35 13.86 -14.96
C ALA A 26 3.81 14.04 -14.53
N ALA A 27 4.38 15.21 -14.78
CA ALA A 27 5.60 15.61 -14.09
C ALA A 27 5.34 15.63 -12.58
N CYS A 28 6.33 15.22 -11.77
CA CYS A 28 6.23 15.10 -10.31
C CYS A 28 5.48 16.29 -9.65
N GLY A 29 5.78 17.53 -10.07
CA GLY A 29 5.17 18.73 -9.51
C GLY A 29 3.72 18.99 -9.89
N THR A 30 3.11 18.25 -10.84
CA THR A 30 1.71 18.43 -11.24
C THR A 30 0.75 17.51 -10.46
N LEU A 31 1.27 16.45 -9.85
CA LEU A 31 0.48 15.51 -9.07
C LEU A 31 0.23 16.01 -7.63
N LEU A 32 1.16 16.79 -7.07
CA LEU A 32 1.10 17.23 -5.68
C LEU A 32 0.59 18.68 -5.59
N ARG A 33 -0.57 18.85 -4.97
CA ARG A 33 -1.16 20.18 -4.73
C ARG A 33 -0.78 20.71 -3.35
N LYS A 34 -0.47 21.99 -3.27
CA LYS A 34 -0.13 22.67 -2.00
C LYS A 34 -1.27 22.56 -0.99
N GLY A 35 -0.95 22.17 0.25
CA GLY A 35 -1.90 22.07 1.35
C GLY A 35 -2.63 20.73 1.43
N TYR A 36 -2.16 19.72 0.71
CA TYR A 36 -2.60 18.33 0.81
C TYR A 36 -1.45 17.45 1.25
N THR A 37 -1.77 16.29 1.82
CA THR A 37 -0.81 15.24 2.19
C THR A 37 -1.10 13.96 1.41
N TYR A 38 -0.04 13.22 1.09
CA TYR A 38 -0.12 12.10 0.17
C TYR A 38 0.57 10.85 0.70
N SER A 39 0.11 9.70 0.24
CA SER A 39 0.90 8.49 0.09
C SER A 39 1.26 8.27 -1.37
N VAL A 40 2.34 7.55 -1.62
CA VAL A 40 2.73 7.13 -2.96
C VAL A 40 3.21 5.70 -2.96
N GLY A 41 2.62 4.88 -3.82
CA GLY A 41 2.96 3.47 -3.96
C GLY A 41 2.52 2.90 -5.29
N ILE A 42 3.01 1.71 -5.61
CA ILE A 42 2.53 0.92 -6.74
C ILE A 42 1.69 -0.21 -6.15
N HIS A 43 0.38 -0.15 -6.41
CA HIS A 43 -0.58 -1.13 -5.94
C HIS A 43 -0.22 -2.54 -6.45
N PRO A 44 -0.37 -3.62 -5.65
CA PRO A 44 0.00 -4.97 -6.05
C PRO A 44 -0.72 -5.47 -7.31
N TRP A 45 -1.88 -4.93 -7.67
CA TRP A 45 -2.56 -5.24 -8.93
C TRP A 45 -1.82 -4.69 -10.16
N ASN A 46 -0.99 -3.65 -10.00
CA ASN A 46 -0.21 -3.06 -11.08
C ASN A 46 1.09 -3.83 -11.40
N LEU A 47 1.25 -5.04 -10.84
CA LEU A 47 2.43 -5.90 -11.03
C LEU A 47 2.82 -6.09 -12.51
N TYR A 48 1.86 -6.21 -13.42
CA TYR A 48 2.11 -6.38 -14.86
C TYR A 48 2.15 -5.06 -15.64
N ARG A 49 1.83 -3.94 -15.02
CA ARG A 49 1.67 -2.63 -15.69
C ARG A 49 2.81 -1.66 -15.41
N PHE A 50 3.50 -1.81 -14.27
CA PHE A 50 4.55 -0.87 -13.91
C PHE A 50 5.81 -1.01 -14.76
N THR A 51 6.46 0.10 -15.01
CA THR A 51 7.66 0.25 -15.84
C THR A 51 8.82 0.81 -15.01
N PRO A 52 10.07 0.79 -15.51
CA PRO A 52 11.17 1.50 -14.86
C PRO A 52 10.91 3.00 -14.65
N ASP A 53 10.11 3.64 -15.53
CA ASP A 53 9.73 5.04 -15.38
C ASP A 53 8.79 5.26 -14.19
N ASN A 54 7.83 4.35 -13.98
CA ASN A 54 6.98 4.40 -12.79
C ASN A 54 7.80 4.25 -11.50
N LEU A 55 8.84 3.41 -11.48
CA LEU A 55 9.74 3.30 -10.34
C LEU A 55 10.59 4.57 -10.14
N ARG A 56 10.99 5.27 -11.20
CA ARG A 56 11.65 6.57 -11.10
C ARG A 56 10.72 7.63 -10.52
N LEU A 57 9.49 7.67 -11.01
CA LEU A 57 8.46 8.59 -10.52
C LEU A 57 8.09 8.30 -9.05
N LEU A 58 7.92 7.02 -8.67
CA LEU A 58 7.72 6.61 -7.28
C LEU A 58 8.79 7.19 -6.36
N ARG A 59 10.07 7.03 -6.72
CA ARG A 59 11.18 7.55 -5.90
C ARG A 59 11.20 9.07 -5.81
N ALA A 60 10.91 9.76 -6.92
CA ALA A 60 10.84 11.22 -6.95
C ALA A 60 9.71 11.75 -6.07
N LEU A 61 8.51 11.19 -6.21
CA LEU A 61 7.34 11.57 -5.39
C LEU A 61 7.56 11.24 -3.91
N ALA A 62 8.10 10.05 -3.61
CA ALA A 62 8.35 9.63 -2.23
C ALA A 62 9.26 10.59 -1.46
N ALA A 63 10.18 11.28 -2.14
CA ALA A 63 11.10 12.25 -1.53
C ALA A 63 10.41 13.59 -1.20
N GLU A 64 9.25 13.88 -1.78
CA GLU A 64 8.56 15.16 -1.56
C GLU A 64 8.05 15.28 -0.11
N PRO A 65 8.17 16.48 0.51
CA PRO A 65 7.73 16.69 1.90
C PRO A 65 6.23 16.49 2.13
N SER A 66 5.39 16.71 1.10
CA SER A 66 3.94 16.51 1.17
C SER A 66 3.53 15.03 1.10
N VAL A 67 4.42 14.13 0.68
CA VAL A 67 4.24 12.69 0.75
C VAL A 67 4.70 12.23 2.14
N ILE A 68 3.75 11.80 2.97
CA ILE A 68 3.99 11.45 4.38
C ILE A 68 3.95 9.95 4.67
N ALA A 69 3.58 9.13 3.68
CA ALA A 69 3.56 7.68 3.76
C ALA A 69 3.98 7.06 2.42
N ILE A 70 4.48 5.82 2.45
CA ILE A 70 4.77 5.00 1.27
C ILE A 70 3.65 3.98 1.15
N GLY A 71 2.98 3.92 0.01
CA GLY A 71 1.82 3.08 -0.27
C GLY A 71 0.80 3.86 -1.13
N GLU A 72 -0.21 3.19 -1.62
CA GLU A 72 -0.62 1.83 -1.33
C GLU A 72 0.31 0.80 -1.99
N CYS A 73 0.75 -0.20 -1.25
CA CYS A 73 1.58 -1.29 -1.73
C CYS A 73 1.26 -2.57 -0.94
N GLY A 74 1.74 -3.73 -1.32
CA GLY A 74 1.47 -4.93 -0.52
C GLY A 74 1.32 -6.21 -1.30
N LEU A 75 0.43 -7.11 -0.81
CA LEU A 75 0.24 -8.47 -1.33
C LEU A 75 -1.24 -8.75 -1.58
N ASP A 76 -1.60 -8.89 -2.85
CA ASP A 76 -2.89 -9.39 -3.30
C ASP A 76 -2.74 -10.29 -4.53
N PRO A 77 -2.69 -11.61 -4.34
CA PRO A 77 -2.53 -12.54 -5.46
C PRO A 77 -3.80 -12.72 -6.32
N ASN A 78 -4.92 -12.09 -5.94
CA ASN A 78 -6.16 -12.15 -6.72
C ASN A 78 -6.23 -10.98 -7.72
N LEU A 79 -5.31 -10.97 -8.70
CA LEU A 79 -5.29 -9.93 -9.71
C LEU A 79 -6.56 -10.00 -10.58
N PRO A 80 -7.31 -8.89 -10.71
CA PRO A 80 -8.42 -8.79 -11.67
C PRO A 80 -7.92 -8.98 -13.12
N GLU A 81 -8.71 -9.59 -13.99
CA GLU A 81 -8.32 -9.88 -15.37
C GLU A 81 -7.83 -8.66 -16.15
N LYS A 82 -8.46 -7.50 -15.94
CA LYS A 82 -8.07 -6.22 -16.56
C LYS A 82 -6.62 -5.79 -16.25
N TYR A 83 -6.01 -6.32 -15.18
CA TYR A 83 -4.63 -6.03 -14.81
C TYR A 83 -3.63 -7.08 -15.28
N VAL A 84 -4.11 -8.20 -15.80
CA VAL A 84 -3.27 -9.30 -16.33
C VAL A 84 -3.09 -9.19 -17.85
N ALA A 85 -4.08 -8.67 -18.57
CA ALA A 85 -4.09 -8.53 -20.02
C ALA A 85 -3.42 -7.22 -20.47
N VAL A 86 -2.10 -7.11 -20.31
CA VAL A 86 -1.36 -5.93 -20.78
C VAL A 86 -0.36 -6.34 -21.85
N GLU A 87 -0.54 -5.82 -23.07
CA GLU A 87 0.45 -5.88 -24.14
C GLU A 87 1.54 -4.83 -23.90
N GLY A 88 2.79 -5.29 -23.85
CA GLY A 88 3.99 -4.47 -24.06
C GLY A 88 4.62 -3.83 -22.82
N GLY A 89 5.91 -4.12 -22.65
CA GLY A 89 6.86 -3.17 -22.03
C GLY A 89 7.14 -3.26 -20.54
N ASN A 90 6.54 -4.16 -19.77
CA ASN A 90 6.87 -4.30 -18.36
C ASN A 90 7.93 -5.39 -18.07
N LEU A 91 8.49 -5.41 -16.86
CA LEU A 91 9.50 -6.39 -16.42
C LEU A 91 8.99 -7.86 -16.48
N PHE A 92 7.68 -8.08 -16.57
CA PHE A 92 7.02 -9.38 -16.63
C PHE A 92 6.26 -9.59 -17.96
N ALA A 93 6.42 -8.70 -18.95
CA ALA A 93 5.78 -8.79 -20.26
C ALA A 93 6.23 -10.08 -20.98
N GLY A 94 5.26 -10.88 -21.42
CA GLY A 94 5.49 -12.15 -22.10
C GLY A 94 5.48 -13.38 -21.20
N ALA A 95 5.30 -13.23 -19.89
CA ALA A 95 5.06 -14.37 -19.01
C ALA A 95 3.65 -14.92 -19.21
N ALA A 96 3.53 -16.22 -19.35
CA ALA A 96 2.27 -16.91 -19.12
C ALA A 96 1.67 -16.48 -17.79
N ARG A 97 0.34 -16.56 -17.65
CA ARG A 97 -0.35 -16.19 -16.39
C ARG A 97 0.36 -16.84 -15.19
N LEU A 98 0.98 -16.02 -14.34
CA LEU A 98 1.73 -16.50 -13.18
C LEU A 98 0.80 -17.27 -12.23
N SER A 99 1.32 -18.33 -11.65
CA SER A 99 0.67 -19.03 -10.54
C SER A 99 0.63 -18.14 -9.28
N ARG A 100 -0.24 -18.45 -8.33
CA ARG A 100 -0.33 -17.71 -7.05
C ARG A 100 1.04 -17.55 -6.34
N PRO A 101 1.89 -18.59 -6.20
CA PRO A 101 3.22 -18.42 -5.59
C PRO A 101 4.13 -17.46 -6.36
N GLU A 102 4.10 -17.51 -7.69
CA GLU A 102 4.91 -16.61 -8.54
C GLU A 102 4.44 -15.16 -8.42
N ILE A 103 3.11 -14.93 -8.37
CA ILE A 103 2.54 -13.59 -8.11
C ILE A 103 3.02 -13.06 -6.75
N LEU A 104 2.91 -13.86 -5.69
CA LEU A 104 3.37 -13.48 -4.35
C LEU A 104 4.86 -13.18 -4.30
N THR A 105 5.67 -13.97 -5.00
CA THR A 105 7.11 -13.71 -5.11
C THR A 105 7.38 -12.37 -5.78
N ALA A 106 6.75 -12.11 -6.93
CA ALA A 106 6.93 -10.87 -7.66
C ALA A 106 6.40 -9.64 -6.89
N GLN A 107 5.24 -9.76 -6.23
CA GLN A 107 4.70 -8.71 -5.35
C GLN A 107 5.61 -8.48 -4.13
N THR A 108 6.25 -9.51 -3.60
CA THR A 108 7.22 -9.38 -2.50
C THR A 108 8.45 -8.58 -2.93
N GLU A 109 8.97 -8.80 -4.14
CA GLU A 109 10.09 -7.99 -4.66
C GLU A 109 9.67 -6.53 -4.90
N LEU A 110 8.46 -6.29 -5.38
CA LEU A 110 7.93 -4.93 -5.49
C LEU A 110 7.74 -4.28 -4.11
N LEU A 111 7.18 -5.00 -3.14
CA LEU A 111 7.02 -4.53 -1.76
C LEU A 111 8.37 -4.20 -1.10
N LYS A 112 9.43 -4.97 -1.41
CA LYS A 112 10.78 -4.72 -0.89
C LYS A 112 11.33 -3.36 -1.35
N ILE A 113 10.97 -2.90 -2.56
CA ILE A 113 11.31 -1.54 -3.03
C ILE A 113 10.63 -0.49 -2.15
N HIS A 114 9.33 -0.64 -1.87
CA HIS A 114 8.57 0.28 -1.01
C HIS A 114 9.09 0.26 0.43
N TYR A 115 9.40 -0.92 0.97
CA TYR A 115 10.05 -1.08 2.27
C TYR A 115 11.37 -0.29 2.33
N GLY A 116 12.24 -0.44 1.33
CA GLY A 116 13.50 0.31 1.26
C GLY A 116 13.30 1.83 1.25
N LEU A 117 12.29 2.33 0.52
CA LEU A 117 11.94 3.75 0.51
C LEU A 117 11.39 4.21 1.87
N SER A 118 10.52 3.41 2.49
CA SER A 118 9.96 3.66 3.82
C SER A 118 11.07 3.86 4.86
N GLU A 119 12.01 2.91 4.95
CA GLU A 119 13.13 2.98 5.89
C GLU A 119 14.08 4.15 5.60
N MET A 120 14.43 4.36 4.33
CA MET A 120 15.34 5.43 3.91
C MET A 120 14.77 6.81 4.20
N LEU A 121 13.47 7.01 4.02
CA LEU A 121 12.81 8.31 4.14
C LEU A 121 12.14 8.52 5.51
N GLY A 122 12.13 7.51 6.39
CA GLY A 122 11.49 7.57 7.70
C GLY A 122 9.96 7.68 7.61
N LYS A 123 9.32 7.09 6.59
CA LYS A 123 7.88 7.21 6.33
C LYS A 123 7.18 5.87 6.55
N PRO A 124 5.98 5.82 7.17
CA PRO A 124 5.24 4.58 7.36
C PRO A 124 4.85 3.93 6.02
N LEU A 125 4.62 2.59 6.05
CA LEU A 125 4.02 1.85 4.94
C LEU A 125 2.50 1.75 5.11
N ILE A 126 1.74 2.04 4.05
CA ILE A 126 0.31 1.73 3.92
C ILE A 126 0.18 0.47 3.05
N LEU A 127 -0.39 -0.59 3.65
CA LEU A 127 -0.36 -1.94 3.09
C LEU A 127 -1.74 -2.43 2.67
N HIS A 128 -1.87 -2.76 1.40
CA HIS A 128 -2.97 -3.56 0.85
C HIS A 128 -2.68 -5.05 1.01
N ILE A 129 -3.53 -5.77 1.74
CA ILE A 129 -3.31 -7.19 2.01
C ILE A 129 -4.60 -7.97 1.81
N VAL A 130 -4.63 -8.84 0.81
CA VAL A 130 -5.75 -9.74 0.54
C VAL A 130 -5.27 -11.19 0.54
N LYS A 131 -5.82 -12.02 1.45
CA LYS A 131 -5.52 -13.46 1.59
C LYS A 131 -4.03 -13.81 1.69
N SER A 132 -3.20 -12.87 2.23
CA SER A 132 -1.73 -12.99 2.32
C SER A 132 -1.19 -12.48 3.67
N PHE A 133 -2.01 -12.57 4.73
CA PHE A 133 -1.59 -12.15 6.08
C PHE A 133 -0.46 -12.97 6.67
N PRO A 134 -0.40 -14.31 6.53
CA PRO A 134 0.74 -15.08 7.01
C PRO A 134 2.06 -14.63 6.35
N GLU A 135 2.04 -14.37 5.05
CA GLU A 135 3.18 -13.93 4.27
C GLU A 135 3.68 -12.55 4.75
N ILE A 136 2.78 -11.59 4.94
CA ILE A 136 3.17 -10.24 5.38
C ILE A 136 3.71 -10.23 6.82
N ILE A 137 3.15 -11.07 7.71
CA ILE A 137 3.65 -11.25 9.07
C ILE A 137 5.07 -11.84 9.05
N ALA A 138 5.30 -12.86 8.20
CA ALA A 138 6.61 -13.45 8.03
C ALA A 138 7.64 -12.43 7.51
N LEU A 139 7.26 -11.60 6.52
CA LEU A 139 8.11 -10.53 5.98
C LEU A 139 8.45 -9.49 7.04
N LYS A 140 7.47 -9.04 7.84
CA LYS A 140 7.72 -8.08 8.93
C LYS A 140 8.69 -8.62 9.97
N ARG A 141 8.56 -9.91 10.34
CA ARG A 141 9.49 -10.58 11.27
C ARG A 141 10.91 -10.69 10.69
N LEU A 142 11.01 -10.95 9.39
CA LEU A 142 12.28 -11.11 8.69
C LEU A 142 13.00 -9.76 8.50
N TRP A 143 12.26 -8.74 8.01
CA TRP A 143 12.85 -7.45 7.66
C TRP A 143 13.02 -6.50 8.86
N LYS A 144 12.25 -6.72 9.95
CA LYS A 144 12.32 -5.96 11.20
C LYS A 144 12.27 -4.44 10.98
N PRO A 145 11.22 -3.92 10.33
CA PRO A 145 11.14 -2.51 9.96
C PRO A 145 11.21 -1.59 11.19
N ALA A 146 11.91 -0.46 11.04
CA ALA A 146 11.89 0.63 12.01
C ALA A 146 10.64 1.51 11.85
N GLN A 147 10.08 1.57 10.62
CA GLN A 147 8.91 2.38 10.33
C GLN A 147 7.60 1.61 10.57
N PRO A 148 6.51 2.32 10.94
CA PRO A 148 5.19 1.70 11.11
C PRO A 148 4.68 1.03 9.83
N TRP A 149 4.08 -0.15 9.98
CA TRP A 149 3.33 -0.84 8.93
C TRP A 149 1.85 -0.77 9.24
N ILE A 150 1.08 -0.11 8.37
CA ILE A 150 -0.35 0.16 8.51
C ILE A 150 -1.10 -0.75 7.55
N VAL A 151 -1.94 -1.63 8.08
CA VAL A 151 -2.87 -2.42 7.25
C VAL A 151 -4.09 -1.56 7.01
N HIS A 152 -4.28 -1.08 5.77
CA HIS A 152 -5.46 -0.32 5.39
C HIS A 152 -6.66 -1.24 5.08
N GLY A 153 -7.87 -0.70 5.07
CA GLY A 153 -9.09 -1.42 4.73
C GLY A 153 -9.36 -2.64 5.62
N PHE A 154 -8.92 -2.64 6.88
CA PHE A 154 -8.96 -3.85 7.71
C PHE A 154 -10.40 -4.27 8.05
N ARG A 155 -10.79 -5.47 7.58
CA ARG A 155 -12.12 -6.08 7.80
C ARG A 155 -12.03 -7.45 8.51
N GLY A 156 -10.82 -7.85 8.91
CA GLY A 156 -10.55 -9.17 9.48
C GLY A 156 -11.26 -9.42 10.82
N LYS A 157 -11.34 -10.71 11.20
CA LYS A 157 -11.90 -11.14 12.49
C LYS A 157 -10.99 -10.76 13.66
N PRO A 158 -11.50 -10.73 14.91
CA PRO A 158 -10.72 -10.37 16.10
C PRO A 158 -9.44 -11.17 16.30
N GLN A 159 -9.41 -12.45 15.91
CA GLN A 159 -8.22 -13.29 16.03
C GLN A 159 -7.08 -12.74 15.17
N LEU A 160 -7.37 -12.40 13.90
CA LEU A 160 -6.38 -11.83 12.98
C LEU A 160 -5.95 -10.43 13.44
N ALA A 161 -6.89 -9.62 13.95
CA ALA A 161 -6.55 -8.30 14.50
C ALA A 161 -5.54 -8.42 15.66
N ARG A 162 -5.78 -9.34 16.62
CA ARG A 162 -4.84 -9.60 17.72
C ARG A 162 -3.48 -10.06 17.21
N GLU A 163 -3.45 -10.97 16.24
CA GLU A 163 -2.21 -11.47 15.66
C GLU A 163 -1.38 -10.34 15.04
N LEU A 164 -2.01 -9.50 14.21
CA LEU A 164 -1.35 -8.35 13.59
C LEU A 164 -0.85 -7.35 14.63
N LEU A 165 -1.67 -7.01 15.63
CA LEU A 165 -1.28 -6.10 16.72
C LEU A 165 -0.10 -6.65 17.53
N ASN A 166 -0.08 -7.97 17.83
CA ASN A 166 1.03 -8.63 18.52
C ASN A 166 2.34 -8.58 17.71
N HIS A 167 2.23 -8.47 16.38
CA HIS A 167 3.36 -8.27 15.49
C HIS A 167 3.66 -6.78 15.20
N GLY A 168 3.03 -5.85 15.94
CA GLY A 168 3.30 -4.41 15.85
C GLY A 168 2.78 -3.75 14.58
N PHE A 169 1.73 -4.29 13.95
CA PHE A 169 1.02 -3.60 12.90
C PHE A 169 0.05 -2.56 13.46
N TYR A 170 -0.21 -1.53 12.68
CA TYR A 170 -1.31 -0.60 12.86
C TYR A 170 -2.47 -1.03 11.98
N LEU A 171 -3.70 -0.80 12.44
CA LEU A 171 -4.90 -1.18 11.70
C LEU A 171 -5.72 0.07 11.36
N SER A 172 -6.03 0.23 10.07
CA SER A 172 -6.90 1.29 9.59
C SER A 172 -8.26 0.71 9.19
N PHE A 173 -9.33 1.36 9.67
CA PHE A 173 -10.71 0.89 9.57
C PHE A 173 -11.55 1.86 8.73
N GLY A 174 -11.94 1.39 7.54
CA GLY A 174 -12.87 2.05 6.62
C GLY A 174 -14.26 1.45 6.67
N LEU A 175 -15.01 1.53 5.57
CA LEU A 175 -16.32 0.92 5.45
C LEU A 175 -16.27 -0.60 5.55
N GLY A 176 -17.28 -1.21 6.19
CA GLY A 176 -17.39 -2.67 6.31
C GLY A 176 -16.44 -3.33 7.32
N TYR A 177 -15.85 -2.55 8.22
CA TYR A 177 -14.99 -3.08 9.27
C TYR A 177 -15.75 -4.01 10.24
N ASN A 178 -15.01 -4.90 10.92
CA ASN A 178 -15.54 -5.75 11.98
C ASN A 178 -15.56 -4.97 13.31
N PRO A 179 -16.75 -4.74 13.92
CA PRO A 179 -16.87 -3.96 15.16
C PRO A 179 -16.08 -4.53 16.34
N LEU A 180 -15.99 -5.86 16.45
CA LEU A 180 -15.23 -6.50 17.53
C LEU A 180 -13.73 -6.34 17.33
N SER A 181 -13.26 -6.35 16.08
CA SER A 181 -11.85 -6.07 15.76
C SER A 181 -11.49 -4.62 16.05
N LEU A 182 -12.38 -3.69 15.73
CA LEU A 182 -12.22 -2.29 16.08
C LEU A 182 -12.14 -2.10 17.59
N ALA A 183 -13.10 -2.67 18.34
CA ALA A 183 -13.20 -2.51 19.78
C ALA A 183 -11.97 -3.04 20.55
N LEU A 184 -11.29 -4.06 20.02
CA LEU A 184 -10.09 -4.62 20.65
C LEU A 184 -8.79 -3.89 20.25
N THR A 185 -8.82 -3.04 19.22
CA THR A 185 -7.63 -2.35 18.73
C THR A 185 -7.32 -1.16 19.64
N PRO A 186 -6.10 -1.11 20.25
CA PRO A 186 -5.71 0.01 21.07
C PRO A 186 -5.73 1.34 20.29
N PRO A 187 -6.12 2.45 20.91
CA PRO A 187 -6.14 3.76 20.24
C PRO A 187 -4.80 4.17 19.62
N SER A 188 -3.69 3.73 20.21
CA SER A 188 -2.33 3.99 19.69
C SER A 188 -1.99 3.25 18.40
N CYS A 189 -2.75 2.20 18.05
CA CYS A 189 -2.54 1.39 16.85
C CYS A 189 -3.74 1.48 15.88
N LEU A 190 -4.71 2.38 16.17
CA LEU A 190 -5.96 2.50 15.44
C LEU A 190 -5.96 3.73 14.54
N LEU A 191 -6.25 3.53 13.25
CA LEU A 191 -6.50 4.58 12.27
C LEU A 191 -7.90 4.46 11.69
N ARG A 192 -8.36 5.51 11.05
CA ARG A 192 -9.64 5.58 10.35
C ARG A 192 -9.42 6.07 8.94
N GLU A 193 -10.20 5.54 8.02
CA GLU A 193 -10.13 5.89 6.62
C GLU A 193 -11.50 5.87 5.97
N THR A 194 -11.63 6.48 4.81
CA THR A 194 -12.82 6.37 3.96
C THR A 194 -12.62 5.37 2.83
N ASP A 195 -11.42 5.25 2.30
CA ASP A 195 -11.08 4.37 1.15
C ASP A 195 -12.05 4.59 -0.03
N GLU A 196 -12.46 5.85 -0.24
CA GLU A 196 -13.35 6.24 -1.33
C GLU A 196 -12.54 6.36 -2.64
N MET A 197 -13.04 5.71 -3.70
CA MET A 197 -12.50 5.78 -5.07
C MET A 197 -13.28 6.76 -5.95
#